data_3b25a060d946f1cddff67ee1d22c6c2a
#
_entry.id   3b25a060d946f1cddff67ee1d22c6c2a
#
_cell.length_a   1.000
_cell.length_b   1.000
_cell.length_c   1.000
_cell.angle_alpha   90.00
_cell.angle_beta   90.00
_cell.angle_gamma   90.00
#
_symmetry.space_group_name_H-M   'P 1'
#
loop_
_entity.id
_entity.type
_entity.pdbx_description
1 polymer ?
#
loop_
_entity_poly.entity_id
_entity_poly.type
_entity_poly.pdbx_seq_one_letter_code
_entity_poly.pdbx_strand_id
1 'polypeptide(L)'
;MIIATAGHVDHGKTTLLEALTGINADRLPEEKKRGMTIDLGYAYWPQPDGRVIGFIDVPGHEKFLANMLAGVGGIDHALLMVACDDGVMAQTREHLAILQLTGQPTLTVALTKADRVDDARLTQVKAQVMATLNDYGWHDATLFVTAATEGVGVEALRDHLRQLPERTHPAGQRFRLAVDRAFTVKGAGLVVTGTALSGEVNVGDTLYLTGANTPMRVRGLHAQNQPTERAFAGQRIALNISGDAQKADIRRGDWLLSDAPPQAAERVIVTLDRHAPLQQWQPLHIHHAASHVTGRVSLLEDNLAELVFDTPLFLADNDRLVLRDISARQTLAGARVVTLETPRRGKRQPEFLAFLNELASARTDADALRLHASRGAVALATFGWARQLSAASLDALAGSGDYLQANGYLLSSALAARWQEKLLATLARYHETHSEEPGPGRERLRRMALPSEPEPLVLALIERMRRDGQLASREGWLHLPGHKAGFSEAQQALWEKIQGLFGDEPWWVRDLAREAGEEEQAMRQLLRLAAQQGFITAIVKDRYYRHDRIVAFADLIRTLDREKGATVAADFRDSLNVGRKLAIQILEYFDRIGFTRRRGNEHLLRDSALFNSAL
;
A
#
# COMPACT_ATOMS: atom_id res chain seq x y z
N MET A 1 -25.42 -5.42 10.64
CA MET A 1 -26.04 -4.41 9.73
C MET A 1 -26.19 -3.08 10.47
N ILE A 2 -25.84 -1.97 9.84
CA ILE A 2 -26.07 -0.61 10.34
C ILE A 2 -26.97 0.15 9.36
N ILE A 3 -28.07 0.70 9.87
CA ILE A 3 -28.99 1.54 9.12
C ILE A 3 -28.87 2.99 9.59
N ALA A 4 -28.56 3.89 8.68
CA ALA A 4 -28.57 5.33 8.97
C ALA A 4 -30.01 5.85 8.90
N THR A 5 -30.47 6.53 9.94
CA THR A 5 -31.78 7.20 9.93
C THR A 5 -31.58 8.68 9.54
N ALA A 6 -32.38 9.15 8.61
CA ALA A 6 -32.29 10.49 8.06
C ALA A 6 -33.67 11.16 7.97
N GLY A 7 -33.72 12.46 7.93
CA GLY A 7 -34.95 13.22 7.82
C GLY A 7 -34.98 14.43 8.74
N HIS A 8 -36.00 15.27 8.58
CA HIS A 8 -36.18 16.47 9.42
C HIS A 8 -36.52 16.08 10.88
N VAL A 9 -36.07 16.90 11.81
CA VAL A 9 -36.19 16.69 13.25
C VAL A 9 -37.62 16.35 13.74
N ASP A 10 -38.61 16.99 13.23
CA ASP A 10 -39.99 16.80 13.66
C ASP A 10 -40.80 15.83 12.76
N HIS A 11 -40.15 15.01 11.96
CA HIS A 11 -40.79 14.09 11.04
C HIS A 11 -41.05 12.69 11.63
N GLY A 12 -41.00 12.56 12.94
CA GLY A 12 -41.38 11.33 13.64
C GLY A 12 -40.35 10.22 13.62
N LYS A 13 -39.08 10.54 13.46
CA LYS A 13 -37.98 9.56 13.47
C LYS A 13 -37.99 8.71 14.74
N THR A 14 -37.95 9.34 15.89
CA THR A 14 -37.93 8.66 17.20
C THR A 14 -39.18 7.82 17.42
N THR A 15 -40.36 8.36 17.12
CA THR A 15 -41.64 7.67 17.25
C THR A 15 -41.70 6.41 16.36
N LEU A 16 -41.25 6.54 15.11
CA LEU A 16 -41.25 5.40 14.18
C LEU A 16 -40.23 4.35 14.60
N LEU A 17 -39.04 4.73 15.03
CA LEU A 17 -38.03 3.80 15.52
C LEU A 17 -38.52 3.03 16.76
N GLU A 18 -39.16 3.73 17.67
CA GLU A 18 -39.73 3.10 18.85
C GLU A 18 -40.84 2.09 18.47
N ALA A 19 -41.68 2.45 17.52
CA ALA A 19 -42.74 1.54 17.00
C ALA A 19 -42.16 0.31 16.30
N LEU A 20 -41.05 0.48 15.53
CA LEU A 20 -40.39 -0.61 14.82
C LEU A 20 -39.65 -1.56 15.76
N THR A 21 -38.92 -1.00 16.74
CA THR A 21 -37.93 -1.74 17.53
C THR A 21 -38.42 -2.06 18.96
N GLY A 22 -39.40 -1.34 19.45
CA GLY A 22 -39.81 -1.40 20.87
C GLY A 22 -38.78 -0.73 21.82
N ILE A 23 -37.78 -0.08 21.30
CA ILE A 23 -36.71 0.56 22.07
C ILE A 23 -36.95 2.06 22.10
N ASN A 24 -36.99 2.64 23.31
CA ASN A 24 -37.11 4.06 23.47
C ASN A 24 -35.71 4.71 23.43
N ALA A 25 -35.44 5.53 22.42
CA ALA A 25 -34.19 6.23 22.25
C ALA A 25 -33.89 7.25 23.38
N ASP A 26 -34.92 7.70 24.10
CA ASP A 26 -34.78 8.64 25.22
C ASP A 26 -34.22 7.98 26.51
N ARG A 27 -34.10 6.66 26.56
CA ARG A 27 -33.49 5.91 27.66
C ARG A 27 -31.97 5.78 27.58
N LEU A 28 -31.34 6.34 26.58
CA LEU A 28 -29.89 6.34 26.39
C LEU A 28 -29.04 6.85 27.58
N PRO A 29 -29.51 7.77 28.47
CA PRO A 29 -28.70 8.19 29.61
C PRO A 29 -28.42 7.07 30.63
N GLU A 30 -29.29 6.08 30.79
CA GLU A 30 -29.09 4.97 31.74
C GLU A 30 -28.05 3.96 31.23
N GLU A 31 -27.95 3.78 29.93
CA GLU A 31 -26.97 2.92 29.31
C GLU A 31 -25.56 3.53 29.36
N LYS A 32 -25.41 4.86 29.37
CA LYS A 32 -24.14 5.55 29.60
C LYS A 32 -23.48 5.19 30.93
N LYS A 33 -24.24 4.78 31.93
CA LYS A 33 -23.73 4.36 33.24
C LYS A 33 -23.12 2.94 33.22
N ARG A 34 -23.38 2.12 32.21
CA ARG A 34 -22.87 0.75 32.10
C ARG A 34 -21.56 0.63 31.32
N GLY A 35 -21.00 1.74 30.85
CA GLY A 35 -19.60 1.86 30.42
C GLY A 35 -19.23 1.26 29.06
N MET A 36 -20.08 0.44 28.43
CA MET A 36 -19.84 -0.17 27.10
C MET A 36 -20.86 0.23 26.05
N THR A 37 -21.79 1.09 26.37
CA THR A 37 -22.86 1.52 25.50
C THR A 37 -22.67 2.90 24.91
N ILE A 38 -22.89 2.93 23.68
CA ILE A 38 -23.49 3.88 22.76
C ILE A 38 -23.16 5.35 23.08
N ASP A 39 -22.08 5.76 22.54
CA ASP A 39 -21.85 7.12 22.14
C ASP A 39 -22.13 7.24 20.64
N LEU A 40 -22.50 8.41 20.15
CA LEU A 40 -22.70 8.69 18.72
C LEU A 40 -24.08 8.41 18.14
N GLY A 41 -25.12 8.26 18.97
CA GLY A 41 -26.49 8.11 18.49
C GLY A 41 -26.82 6.73 17.90
N TYR A 42 -26.14 5.68 18.32
CA TYR A 42 -26.47 4.31 17.94
C TYR A 42 -27.59 3.74 18.80
N ALA A 43 -28.51 3.02 18.16
CA ALA A 43 -29.49 2.15 18.81
C ALA A 43 -29.39 0.75 18.21
N TYR A 44 -29.56 -0.29 19.03
CA TYR A 44 -29.43 -1.67 18.57
C TYR A 44 -30.75 -2.42 18.73
N TRP A 45 -31.12 -3.13 17.67
CA TRP A 45 -32.36 -3.89 17.59
C TRP A 45 -32.05 -5.37 17.38
N PRO A 46 -32.03 -6.20 18.46
CA PRO A 46 -31.77 -7.63 18.34
C PRO A 46 -32.92 -8.34 17.59
N GLN A 47 -32.52 -9.28 16.72
CA GLN A 47 -33.46 -10.11 15.96
C GLN A 47 -33.59 -11.51 16.59
N PRO A 48 -34.71 -12.19 16.38
CA PRO A 48 -34.92 -13.57 16.91
C PRO A 48 -33.89 -14.59 16.43
N ASP A 49 -33.28 -14.38 15.24
CA ASP A 49 -32.27 -15.26 14.65
C ASP A 49 -30.83 -14.97 15.15
N GLY A 50 -30.67 -14.08 16.14
CA GLY A 50 -29.39 -13.72 16.71
C GLY A 50 -28.67 -12.56 16.03
N ARG A 51 -29.16 -12.07 14.90
CA ARG A 51 -28.63 -10.87 14.26
C ARG A 51 -28.97 -9.63 15.08
N VAL A 52 -28.17 -8.59 14.96
CA VAL A 52 -28.47 -7.29 15.56
C VAL A 52 -28.46 -6.23 14.47
N ILE A 53 -29.56 -5.51 14.32
CA ILE A 53 -29.64 -4.35 13.44
C ILE A 53 -29.34 -3.10 14.26
N GLY A 54 -28.29 -2.39 13.89
CA GLY A 54 -27.93 -1.12 14.50
C GLY A 54 -28.51 0.04 13.73
N PHE A 55 -28.93 1.09 14.43
CA PHE A 55 -29.34 2.35 13.83
C PHE A 55 -28.39 3.46 14.27
N ILE A 56 -28.01 4.30 13.32
CA ILE A 56 -27.27 5.54 13.60
C ILE A 56 -28.05 6.72 13.02
N ASP A 57 -28.25 7.75 13.82
CA ASP A 57 -28.96 8.95 13.35
C ASP A 57 -28.03 9.91 12.60
N VAL A 58 -28.46 10.35 11.41
CA VAL A 58 -27.77 11.42 10.66
C VAL A 58 -27.99 12.74 11.43
N PRO A 59 -26.94 13.37 11.94
CA PRO A 59 -27.11 14.55 12.75
C PRO A 59 -27.56 15.76 11.94
N GLY A 60 -28.50 16.51 12.48
CA GLY A 60 -28.96 17.77 11.89
C GLY A 60 -28.05 18.97 12.18
N HIS A 61 -27.01 18.80 12.97
CA HIS A 61 -26.10 19.88 13.37
C HIS A 61 -24.67 19.55 13.04
N GLU A 62 -23.93 20.51 12.50
CA GLU A 62 -22.54 20.36 12.05
C GLU A 62 -21.59 19.80 13.13
N LYS A 63 -21.83 20.12 14.40
CA LYS A 63 -21.03 19.60 15.53
C LYS A 63 -21.01 18.07 15.63
N PHE A 64 -22.07 17.41 15.17
CA PHE A 64 -22.20 15.95 15.25
C PHE A 64 -21.86 15.25 13.93
N LEU A 65 -21.57 16.00 12.86
CA LEU A 65 -21.22 15.45 11.57
C LEU A 65 -19.94 14.61 11.63
N ALA A 66 -18.95 15.06 12.39
CA ALA A 66 -17.71 14.31 12.60
C ALA A 66 -17.97 12.94 13.24
N ASN A 67 -18.94 12.85 14.15
CA ASN A 67 -19.33 11.61 14.79
C ASN A 67 -19.98 10.63 13.82
N MET A 68 -20.82 11.13 12.94
CA MET A 68 -21.43 10.32 11.89
C MET A 68 -20.39 9.85 10.87
N LEU A 69 -19.51 10.73 10.43
CA LEU A 69 -18.45 10.40 9.47
C LEU A 69 -17.49 9.33 10.03
N ALA A 70 -17.29 9.28 11.33
CA ALA A 70 -16.53 8.23 11.99
C ALA A 70 -17.15 6.84 11.82
N GLY A 71 -18.47 6.75 11.68
CA GLY A 71 -19.21 5.51 11.48
C GLY A 71 -19.53 5.17 10.01
N VAL A 72 -19.16 6.03 9.08
CA VAL A 72 -19.59 5.97 7.67
C VAL A 72 -19.19 4.68 6.96
N GLY A 73 -18.05 4.10 7.28
CA GLY A 73 -17.60 2.84 6.68
C GLY A 73 -18.50 1.64 7.00
N GLY A 74 -19.42 1.78 7.96
CA GLY A 74 -20.29 0.72 8.42
C GLY A 74 -21.77 0.87 8.03
N ILE A 75 -22.16 1.88 7.26
CA ILE A 75 -23.57 2.07 6.87
C ILE A 75 -23.91 1.14 5.70
N ASP A 76 -24.81 0.18 5.98
CA ASP A 76 -25.29 -0.76 4.98
C ASP A 76 -26.50 -0.22 4.21
N HIS A 77 -27.37 0.52 4.89
CA HIS A 77 -28.64 1.01 4.35
C HIS A 77 -29.04 2.32 5.01
N ALA A 78 -29.84 3.12 4.34
CA ALA A 78 -30.41 4.36 4.87
C ALA A 78 -31.93 4.27 4.93
N LEU A 79 -32.51 4.77 6.02
CA LEU A 79 -33.94 4.94 6.22
C LEU A 79 -34.25 6.43 6.30
N LEU A 80 -34.84 6.97 5.25
CA LEU A 80 -35.26 8.36 5.17
C LEU A 80 -36.70 8.51 5.64
N MET A 81 -36.95 9.41 6.57
CA MET A 81 -38.27 9.69 7.09
C MET A 81 -38.74 11.07 6.65
N VAL A 82 -39.90 11.14 5.99
CA VAL A 82 -40.54 12.37 5.51
C VAL A 82 -41.96 12.41 6.01
N ALA A 83 -42.34 13.47 6.71
CA ALA A 83 -43.71 13.67 7.17
C ALA A 83 -44.63 14.05 6.00
N CYS A 84 -45.79 13.42 5.91
CA CYS A 84 -46.74 13.66 4.83
C CYS A 84 -47.33 15.07 4.83
N ASP A 85 -47.45 15.69 6.01
CA ASP A 85 -47.94 17.05 6.13
C ASP A 85 -46.93 18.09 5.63
N ASP A 86 -45.67 18.02 6.09
CA ASP A 86 -44.62 18.97 5.75
C ASP A 86 -43.98 18.72 4.38
N GLY A 87 -43.84 17.45 3.99
CA GLY A 87 -43.12 17.06 2.79
C GLY A 87 -41.61 17.16 2.95
N VAL A 88 -40.89 17.28 1.84
CA VAL A 88 -39.42 17.39 1.83
C VAL A 88 -39.00 18.77 2.36
N MET A 89 -38.12 18.75 3.35
CA MET A 89 -37.57 19.92 4.01
C MET A 89 -36.09 20.13 3.65
N ALA A 90 -35.54 21.31 3.97
CA ALA A 90 -34.11 21.59 3.72
C ALA A 90 -33.19 20.58 4.41
N GLN A 91 -33.51 20.20 5.63
CA GLN A 91 -32.73 19.19 6.39
C GLN A 91 -32.79 17.81 5.74
N THR A 92 -33.90 17.45 5.11
CA THR A 92 -34.03 16.22 4.30
C THR A 92 -32.99 16.22 3.17
N ARG A 93 -32.84 17.32 2.48
CA ARG A 93 -31.87 17.48 1.39
C ARG A 93 -30.43 17.44 1.88
N GLU A 94 -30.15 18.07 3.01
CA GLU A 94 -28.82 18.01 3.65
C GLU A 94 -28.44 16.57 4.02
N HIS A 95 -29.35 15.83 4.61
CA HIS A 95 -29.11 14.44 4.97
C HIS A 95 -28.86 13.56 3.73
N LEU A 96 -29.61 13.78 2.64
CA LEU A 96 -29.38 13.06 1.38
C LEU A 96 -28.00 13.38 0.78
N ALA A 97 -27.58 14.63 0.83
CA ALA A 97 -26.25 15.04 0.39
C ALA A 97 -25.14 14.35 1.19
N ILE A 98 -25.30 14.29 2.51
CA ILE A 98 -24.35 13.59 3.39
C ILE A 98 -24.31 12.09 3.08
N LEU A 99 -25.46 11.44 2.93
CA LEU A 99 -25.54 10.03 2.58
C LEU A 99 -24.92 9.73 1.22
N GLN A 100 -25.08 10.60 0.26
CA GLN A 100 -24.46 10.49 -1.06
C GLN A 100 -22.93 10.49 -0.96
N LEU A 101 -22.36 11.35 -0.14
CA LEU A 101 -20.91 11.43 0.09
C LEU A 101 -20.36 10.22 0.83
N THR A 102 -21.19 9.51 1.58
CA THR A 102 -20.79 8.35 2.38
C THR A 102 -20.84 7.02 1.62
N GLY A 103 -20.88 7.06 0.31
CA GLY A 103 -20.90 5.86 -0.54
C GLY A 103 -22.28 5.49 -1.07
N GLN A 104 -23.23 6.38 -0.92
CA GLN A 104 -24.59 6.23 -1.46
C GLN A 104 -25.21 4.86 -1.12
N PRO A 105 -25.46 4.57 0.19
CA PRO A 105 -26.07 3.30 0.58
C PRO A 105 -27.44 3.13 -0.09
N THR A 106 -27.94 1.91 -0.19
CA THR A 106 -29.31 1.66 -0.59
C THR A 106 -30.26 2.37 0.37
N LEU A 107 -31.44 2.78 -0.11
CA LEU A 107 -32.33 3.67 0.66
C LEU A 107 -33.78 3.19 0.65
N THR A 108 -34.40 3.27 1.80
CA THR A 108 -35.84 3.07 2.00
C THR A 108 -36.43 4.37 2.54
N VAL A 109 -37.63 4.74 2.08
CA VAL A 109 -38.35 5.91 2.58
C VAL A 109 -39.54 5.47 3.41
N ALA A 110 -39.69 6.05 4.59
CA ALA A 110 -40.90 5.99 5.39
C ALA A 110 -41.61 7.34 5.35
N LEU A 111 -42.77 7.38 4.75
CA LEU A 111 -43.66 8.53 4.79
C LEU A 111 -44.44 8.46 6.10
N THR A 112 -44.14 9.38 7.01
CA THR A 112 -44.72 9.39 8.37
C THR A 112 -45.94 10.30 8.46
N LYS A 113 -46.72 10.14 9.53
CA LYS A 113 -47.88 10.97 9.81
C LYS A 113 -48.97 10.93 8.71
N ALA A 114 -49.13 9.77 8.09
CA ALA A 114 -50.10 9.56 7.01
C ALA A 114 -51.54 9.81 7.45
N ASP A 115 -51.82 9.63 8.73
CA ASP A 115 -53.11 9.89 9.37
C ASP A 115 -53.52 11.37 9.36
N ARG A 116 -52.56 12.30 9.12
CA ARG A 116 -52.76 13.74 9.14
C ARG A 116 -53.13 14.35 7.76
N VAL A 117 -53.13 13.57 6.71
CA VAL A 117 -53.31 14.02 5.35
C VAL A 117 -54.33 13.19 4.59
N ASP A 118 -54.90 13.79 3.53
CA ASP A 118 -55.77 13.11 2.57
C ASP A 118 -54.95 12.41 1.46
N ASP A 119 -55.64 11.64 0.62
CA ASP A 119 -54.98 10.90 -0.48
C ASP A 119 -54.31 11.81 -1.51
N ALA A 120 -54.85 12.98 -1.75
CA ALA A 120 -54.31 13.93 -2.69
C ALA A 120 -52.96 14.47 -2.19
N ARG A 121 -52.86 14.80 -0.90
CA ARG A 121 -51.60 15.25 -0.29
C ARG A 121 -50.57 14.14 -0.26
N LEU A 122 -50.98 12.92 0.07
CA LEU A 122 -50.12 11.75 0.06
C LEU A 122 -49.48 11.51 -1.31
N THR A 123 -50.30 11.59 -2.38
CA THR A 123 -49.81 11.44 -3.76
C THR A 123 -48.81 12.55 -4.12
N GLN A 124 -49.08 13.77 -3.69
CA GLN A 124 -48.20 14.92 -3.93
C GLN A 124 -46.84 14.72 -3.23
N VAL A 125 -46.84 14.29 -1.98
CA VAL A 125 -45.61 14.07 -1.22
C VAL A 125 -44.81 12.90 -1.79
N LYS A 126 -45.44 11.81 -2.20
CA LYS A 126 -44.78 10.70 -2.90
C LYS A 126 -44.03 11.20 -4.14
N ALA A 127 -44.67 12.00 -4.97
CA ALA A 127 -44.06 12.57 -6.17
C ALA A 127 -42.88 13.50 -5.83
N GLN A 128 -43.03 14.33 -4.81
CA GLN A 128 -41.98 15.23 -4.34
C GLN A 128 -40.73 14.44 -3.83
N VAL A 129 -40.96 13.40 -3.05
CA VAL A 129 -39.89 12.56 -2.52
C VAL A 129 -39.14 11.86 -3.65
N MET A 130 -39.86 11.27 -4.61
CA MET A 130 -39.22 10.57 -5.74
C MET A 130 -38.39 11.51 -6.59
N ALA A 131 -38.89 12.75 -6.87
CA ALA A 131 -38.14 13.74 -7.60
C ALA A 131 -36.87 14.17 -6.84
N THR A 132 -36.96 14.37 -5.53
CA THR A 132 -35.83 14.74 -4.70
C THR A 132 -34.78 13.60 -4.67
N LEU A 133 -35.20 12.36 -4.54
CA LEU A 133 -34.29 11.21 -4.55
C LEU A 133 -33.56 11.08 -5.90
N ASN A 134 -34.27 11.31 -7.01
CA ASN A 134 -33.65 11.32 -8.33
C ASN A 134 -32.53 12.36 -8.45
N ASP A 135 -32.76 13.57 -7.89
CA ASP A 135 -31.76 14.64 -7.88
C ASP A 135 -30.47 14.23 -7.15
N TYR A 136 -30.56 13.33 -6.17
CA TYR A 136 -29.43 12.84 -5.39
C TYR A 136 -28.95 11.45 -5.81
N GLY A 137 -29.46 10.89 -6.91
CA GLY A 137 -28.97 9.65 -7.50
C GLY A 137 -29.62 8.36 -7.01
N TRP A 138 -30.72 8.43 -6.23
CA TRP A 138 -31.49 7.25 -5.85
C TRP A 138 -32.70 7.08 -6.76
N HIS A 139 -32.70 5.97 -7.52
CA HIS A 139 -33.76 5.69 -8.50
C HIS A 139 -34.66 4.52 -8.11
N ASP A 140 -34.21 3.66 -7.17
CA ASP A 140 -34.86 2.40 -6.81
C ASP A 140 -35.28 2.31 -5.34
N ALA A 141 -35.53 3.46 -4.70
CA ALA A 141 -35.95 3.47 -3.29
C ALA A 141 -37.39 2.96 -3.13
N THR A 142 -37.61 2.10 -2.14
CA THR A 142 -38.94 1.63 -1.76
C THR A 142 -39.57 2.60 -0.77
N LEU A 143 -40.86 2.95 -0.98
CA LEU A 143 -41.60 3.83 -0.11
C LEU A 143 -42.62 3.05 0.73
N PHE A 144 -42.68 3.38 2.02
CA PHE A 144 -43.68 2.86 2.95
C PHE A 144 -44.51 4.01 3.53
N VAL A 145 -45.81 3.88 3.48
CA VAL A 145 -46.72 4.83 4.10
C VAL A 145 -46.97 4.40 5.53
N THR A 146 -46.67 5.23 6.51
CA THR A 146 -46.76 4.90 7.92
C THR A 146 -47.54 5.91 8.74
N ALA A 147 -48.26 5.41 9.74
CA ALA A 147 -48.83 6.19 10.85
C ALA A 147 -48.50 5.43 12.15
N ALA A 148 -47.33 5.74 12.72
CA ALA A 148 -46.77 4.96 13.82
C ALA A 148 -47.69 4.89 15.06
N THR A 149 -48.36 6.00 15.38
CA THR A 149 -49.29 6.06 16.51
C THR A 149 -50.53 5.18 16.34
N GLU A 150 -50.91 4.86 15.12
CA GLU A 150 -52.03 3.99 14.74
C GLU A 150 -51.57 2.60 14.31
N GLY A 151 -50.29 2.32 14.31
CA GLY A 151 -49.69 1.06 13.87
C GLY A 151 -49.77 0.82 12.35
N VAL A 152 -50.18 1.79 11.54
CA VAL A 152 -50.31 1.64 10.09
C VAL A 152 -48.91 1.60 9.42
N GLY A 153 -48.72 0.56 8.59
CA GLY A 153 -47.48 0.41 7.79
C GLY A 153 -46.24 -0.01 8.56
N VAL A 154 -46.29 -0.06 9.88
CA VAL A 154 -45.13 -0.36 10.73
C VAL A 154 -44.67 -1.81 10.53
N GLU A 155 -45.60 -2.76 10.46
CA GLU A 155 -45.29 -4.19 10.29
C GLU A 155 -44.61 -4.45 8.91
N ALA A 156 -45.16 -3.85 7.85
CA ALA A 156 -44.59 -3.99 6.51
C ALA A 156 -43.17 -3.42 6.43
N LEU A 157 -42.93 -2.26 7.04
CA LEU A 157 -41.61 -1.65 7.11
C LEU A 157 -40.65 -2.51 7.95
N ARG A 158 -41.08 -3.02 9.09
CA ARG A 158 -40.33 -3.92 9.95
C ARG A 158 -39.85 -5.15 9.19
N ASP A 159 -40.73 -5.82 8.48
CA ASP A 159 -40.40 -7.01 7.70
C ASP A 159 -39.44 -6.69 6.56
N HIS A 160 -39.61 -5.55 5.90
CA HIS A 160 -38.71 -5.08 4.86
C HIS A 160 -37.30 -4.86 5.41
N LEU A 161 -37.15 -4.19 6.54
CA LEU A 161 -35.84 -3.92 7.14
C LEU A 161 -35.14 -5.22 7.60
N ARG A 162 -35.91 -6.20 8.11
CA ARG A 162 -35.35 -7.50 8.49
C ARG A 162 -34.83 -8.31 7.31
N GLN A 163 -35.40 -8.13 6.12
CA GLN A 163 -35.05 -8.85 4.90
C GLN A 163 -33.97 -8.17 4.07
N LEU A 164 -33.53 -6.98 4.46
CA LEU A 164 -32.45 -6.30 3.74
C LEU A 164 -31.18 -7.13 3.77
N PRO A 165 -30.48 -7.27 2.61
CA PRO A 165 -29.22 -7.97 2.56
C PRO A 165 -28.15 -7.18 3.33
N GLU A 166 -27.33 -7.88 4.09
CA GLU A 166 -26.16 -7.30 4.68
C GLU A 166 -25.11 -7.03 3.60
N ARG A 167 -24.35 -5.94 3.75
CA ARG A 167 -23.24 -5.64 2.88
C ARG A 167 -22.18 -6.73 3.01
N THR A 168 -21.78 -7.32 1.90
CA THR A 168 -20.67 -8.26 1.89
C THR A 168 -19.35 -7.52 1.99
N HIS A 169 -18.49 -7.96 2.88
CA HIS A 169 -17.13 -7.47 2.97
C HIS A 169 -16.18 -8.49 2.35
N PRO A 170 -15.18 -8.06 1.56
CA PRO A 170 -14.23 -8.99 0.95
C PRO A 170 -13.50 -9.81 2.01
N ALA A 171 -13.39 -11.12 1.79
CA ALA A 171 -12.58 -11.99 2.62
C ALA A 171 -11.07 -11.72 2.41
N GLY A 172 -10.26 -12.03 3.43
CA GLY A 172 -8.81 -11.94 3.33
C GLY A 172 -8.26 -10.52 3.42
N GLN A 173 -9.04 -9.57 3.92
CA GLN A 173 -8.58 -8.22 4.23
C GLN A 173 -7.99 -8.12 5.63
N ARG A 174 -7.08 -7.19 5.81
CA ARG A 174 -6.50 -6.83 7.12
C ARG A 174 -7.54 -6.14 7.98
N PHE A 175 -7.49 -6.40 9.29
CA PHE A 175 -8.37 -5.71 10.22
C PHE A 175 -7.94 -4.26 10.41
N ARG A 176 -8.92 -3.34 10.29
CA ARG A 176 -8.77 -1.92 10.56
C ARG A 176 -9.95 -1.41 11.34
N LEU A 177 -9.69 -0.85 12.52
CA LEU A 177 -10.71 -0.18 13.33
C LEU A 177 -10.30 1.26 13.57
N ALA A 178 -11.17 2.19 13.21
CA ALA A 178 -11.03 3.61 13.50
C ALA A 178 -11.49 3.87 14.92
N VAL A 179 -10.57 4.28 15.79
CA VAL A 179 -10.86 4.58 17.21
C VAL A 179 -11.59 5.91 17.32
N ASP A 180 -12.78 5.90 17.83
CA ASP A 180 -13.54 7.12 18.11
C ASP A 180 -13.57 7.48 19.59
N ARG A 181 -13.43 6.50 20.48
CA ARG A 181 -13.47 6.72 21.93
C ARG A 181 -12.61 5.71 22.67
N ALA A 182 -12.01 6.14 23.77
CA ALA A 182 -11.32 5.29 24.73
C ALA A 182 -11.76 5.64 26.16
N PHE A 183 -11.97 4.62 26.99
CA PHE A 183 -12.35 4.80 28.38
C PHE A 183 -11.91 3.61 29.22
N THR A 184 -11.90 3.80 30.53
CA THR A 184 -11.55 2.74 31.48
C THR A 184 -12.82 2.24 32.17
N VAL A 185 -12.98 0.92 32.19
CA VAL A 185 -14.10 0.24 32.86
C VAL A 185 -13.59 -0.46 34.11
N LYS A 186 -14.25 -0.23 35.24
CA LYS A 186 -13.89 -0.89 36.49
C LYS A 186 -14.00 -2.41 36.36
N GLY A 187 -12.90 -3.09 36.63
CA GLY A 187 -12.80 -4.55 36.52
C GLY A 187 -12.42 -5.09 35.14
N ALA A 188 -12.61 -4.35 34.08
CA ALA A 188 -12.22 -4.76 32.72
C ALA A 188 -10.97 -4.03 32.20
N GLY A 189 -10.70 -2.81 32.67
CA GLY A 189 -9.57 -2.01 32.25
C GLY A 189 -9.86 -1.13 31.04
N LEU A 190 -8.92 -1.02 30.12
CA LEU A 190 -8.99 -0.14 28.98
C LEU A 190 -9.91 -0.70 27.89
N VAL A 191 -10.86 0.12 27.46
CA VAL A 191 -11.80 -0.19 26.37
C VAL A 191 -11.72 0.90 25.32
N VAL A 192 -11.65 0.50 24.06
CA VAL A 192 -11.76 1.38 22.89
C VAL A 192 -12.96 0.99 22.05
N THR A 193 -13.60 1.98 21.45
CA THR A 193 -14.73 1.77 20.54
C THR A 193 -14.42 2.35 19.18
N GLY A 194 -15.04 1.78 18.17
CA GLY A 194 -14.95 2.28 16.81
C GLY A 194 -15.70 1.40 15.82
N THR A 195 -15.64 1.80 14.56
CA THR A 195 -16.20 1.04 13.45
C THR A 195 -15.06 0.31 12.73
N ALA A 196 -15.24 -0.98 12.50
CA ALA A 196 -14.31 -1.76 11.69
C ALA A 196 -14.54 -1.49 10.21
N LEU A 197 -13.49 -1.04 9.52
CA LEU A 197 -13.55 -0.75 8.08
C LEU A 197 -13.28 -1.98 7.24
N SER A 198 -12.46 -2.91 7.72
CA SER A 198 -12.10 -4.13 7.00
C SER A 198 -11.68 -5.24 7.94
N GLY A 199 -11.70 -6.48 7.44
CA GLY A 199 -11.15 -7.65 8.13
C GLY A 199 -12.02 -8.17 9.27
N GLU A 200 -11.41 -9.00 10.10
CA GLU A 200 -12.01 -9.55 11.31
C GLU A 200 -11.03 -9.52 12.47
N VAL A 201 -11.57 -9.53 13.69
CA VAL A 201 -10.81 -9.60 14.93
C VAL A 201 -11.39 -10.67 15.83
N ASN A 202 -10.50 -11.39 16.53
CA ASN A 202 -10.88 -12.43 17.50
C ASN A 202 -10.29 -12.08 18.87
N VAL A 203 -10.96 -12.56 19.93
CA VAL A 203 -10.38 -12.50 21.27
C VAL A 203 -9.04 -13.24 21.27
N GLY A 204 -8.03 -12.65 21.87
CA GLY A 204 -6.67 -13.17 21.91
C GLY A 204 -5.75 -12.62 20.81
N ASP A 205 -6.29 -11.94 19.80
CA ASP A 205 -5.49 -11.31 18.75
C ASP A 205 -4.62 -10.18 19.33
N THR A 206 -3.49 -9.95 18.68
CA THR A 206 -2.65 -8.79 18.92
C THR A 206 -2.87 -7.78 17.81
N LEU A 207 -3.23 -6.55 18.20
CA LEU A 207 -3.46 -5.44 17.27
C LEU A 207 -2.44 -4.34 17.51
N TYR A 208 -2.11 -3.62 16.46
CA TYR A 208 -1.20 -2.48 16.51
C TYR A 208 -1.99 -1.18 16.73
N LEU A 209 -1.65 -0.44 17.79
CA LEU A 209 -2.25 0.87 18.09
C LEU A 209 -1.36 1.98 17.54
N THR A 210 -1.85 2.77 16.60
CA THR A 210 -1.01 3.75 15.88
C THR A 210 -0.54 4.90 16.76
N GLY A 211 -1.40 5.45 17.60
CA GLY A 211 -1.08 6.63 18.41
C GLY A 211 0.04 6.38 19.43
N ALA A 212 0.03 5.23 20.06
CA ALA A 212 1.04 4.80 21.03
C ALA A 212 2.18 3.99 20.36
N ASN A 213 2.05 3.69 19.09
CA ASN A 213 3.04 2.92 18.33
C ASN A 213 3.41 1.59 19.00
N THR A 214 2.42 0.86 19.50
CA THR A 214 2.62 -0.34 20.31
C THR A 214 1.58 -1.43 20.02
N PRO A 215 1.94 -2.72 20.13
CA PRO A 215 0.98 -3.80 20.07
C PRO A 215 0.10 -3.86 21.32
N MET A 216 -1.17 -4.18 21.13
CA MET A 216 -2.16 -4.35 22.18
C MET A 216 -2.87 -5.70 22.00
N ARG A 217 -3.12 -6.40 23.10
CA ARG A 217 -3.83 -7.67 23.08
C ARG A 217 -5.32 -7.49 23.32
N VAL A 218 -6.14 -8.15 22.51
CA VAL A 218 -7.61 -8.16 22.67
C VAL A 218 -8.00 -9.15 23.76
N ARG A 219 -8.58 -8.64 24.85
CA ARG A 219 -9.04 -9.43 25.99
C ARG A 219 -10.49 -9.80 25.90
N GLY A 220 -11.32 -8.98 25.26
CA GLY A 220 -12.73 -9.19 25.09
C GLY A 220 -13.29 -8.30 23.99
N LEU A 221 -14.43 -8.70 23.45
CA LEU A 221 -15.10 -8.00 22.36
C LEU A 221 -16.58 -7.86 22.63
N HIS A 222 -17.14 -6.71 22.24
CA HIS A 222 -18.57 -6.54 21.99
C HIS A 222 -18.75 -6.04 20.56
N ALA A 223 -19.62 -6.70 19.82
CA ALA A 223 -20.03 -6.24 18.49
C ALA A 223 -21.52 -5.95 18.52
N GLN A 224 -21.92 -4.77 18.03
CA GLN A 224 -23.31 -4.35 18.03
C GLN A 224 -23.95 -4.50 19.43
N ASN A 225 -23.20 -4.10 20.45
CA ASN A 225 -23.59 -4.13 21.87
C ASN A 225 -23.85 -5.54 22.43
N GLN A 226 -23.33 -6.58 21.82
CA GLN A 226 -23.44 -7.96 22.30
C GLN A 226 -22.05 -8.56 22.50
N PRO A 227 -21.82 -9.32 23.61
CA PRO A 227 -20.57 -10.04 23.79
C PRO A 227 -20.34 -11.03 22.64
N THR A 228 -19.12 -11.10 22.16
CA THR A 228 -18.75 -12.03 21.08
C THR A 228 -17.27 -12.39 21.16
N GLU A 229 -16.91 -13.53 20.58
CA GLU A 229 -15.53 -13.96 20.41
C GLU A 229 -14.90 -13.44 19.11
N ARG A 230 -15.73 -13.04 18.14
CA ARG A 230 -15.32 -12.56 16.81
C ARG A 230 -16.15 -11.35 16.41
N ALA A 231 -15.49 -10.42 15.72
CA ALA A 231 -16.15 -9.24 15.15
C ALA A 231 -15.60 -8.97 13.75
N PHE A 232 -16.41 -8.33 12.92
CA PHE A 232 -16.18 -8.21 11.49
C PHE A 232 -16.29 -6.75 11.02
N ALA A 233 -15.76 -6.52 9.83
CA ALA A 233 -15.94 -5.26 9.11
C ALA A 233 -17.42 -4.86 9.04
N GLY A 234 -17.67 -3.56 9.14
CA GLY A 234 -19.01 -2.97 9.16
C GLY A 234 -19.67 -2.95 10.54
N GLN A 235 -19.16 -3.67 11.50
CA GLN A 235 -19.70 -3.66 12.87
C GLN A 235 -19.11 -2.52 13.70
N ARG A 236 -19.91 -2.01 14.61
CA ARG A 236 -19.41 -1.18 15.69
C ARG A 236 -18.92 -2.09 16.81
N ILE A 237 -17.67 -1.90 17.17
CA ILE A 237 -16.96 -2.82 18.06
C ILE A 237 -16.45 -2.07 19.28
N ALA A 238 -16.60 -2.68 20.45
CA ALA A 238 -15.90 -2.29 21.67
C ALA A 238 -14.87 -3.37 22.00
N LEU A 239 -13.61 -2.97 22.15
CA LEU A 239 -12.51 -3.88 22.45
C LEU A 239 -11.96 -3.57 23.83
N ASN A 240 -11.91 -4.58 24.67
CA ASN A 240 -11.10 -4.53 25.88
C ASN A 240 -9.68 -4.95 25.50
N ILE A 241 -8.73 -4.01 25.64
CA ILE A 241 -7.34 -4.19 25.22
C ILE A 241 -6.37 -4.04 26.39
N SER A 242 -5.25 -4.74 26.30
CA SER A 242 -4.17 -4.65 27.27
C SER A 242 -2.80 -4.58 26.58
N GLY A 243 -1.89 -3.81 27.16
CA GLY A 243 -0.55 -3.59 26.65
C GLY A 243 0.09 -2.40 27.36
N ASP A 244 1.14 -1.87 26.76
CA ASP A 244 1.93 -0.78 27.36
C ASP A 244 1.27 0.60 27.22
N ALA A 245 0.21 0.74 26.42
CA ALA A 245 -0.53 1.98 26.26
C ALA A 245 -1.62 2.15 27.33
N GLN A 246 -1.84 3.38 27.76
CA GLN A 246 -2.88 3.77 28.69
C GLN A 246 -3.91 4.65 27.97
N LYS A 247 -5.06 4.92 28.64
CA LYS A 247 -6.11 5.78 28.08
C LYS A 247 -5.59 7.13 27.58
N ALA A 248 -4.64 7.76 28.30
CA ALA A 248 -4.07 9.05 27.92
C ALA A 248 -3.27 9.01 26.62
N ASP A 249 -2.80 7.84 26.19
CA ASP A 249 -2.03 7.63 24.97
C ASP A 249 -2.92 7.45 23.74
N ILE A 250 -4.24 7.33 23.92
CA ILE A 250 -5.19 7.01 22.85
C ILE A 250 -6.04 8.24 22.55
N ARG A 251 -6.07 8.61 21.29
CA ARG A 251 -6.85 9.75 20.80
C ARG A 251 -7.85 9.29 19.75
N ARG A 252 -8.94 10.05 19.63
CA ARG A 252 -9.83 9.92 18.48
C ARG A 252 -9.04 10.09 17.19
N GLY A 253 -9.25 9.20 16.23
CA GLY A 253 -8.49 9.17 14.99
C GLY A 253 -7.32 8.19 14.99
N ASP A 254 -6.97 7.62 16.13
CA ASP A 254 -6.03 6.50 16.18
C ASP A 254 -6.67 5.25 15.55
N TRP A 255 -5.82 4.28 15.24
CA TRP A 255 -6.23 3.03 14.62
C TRP A 255 -5.78 1.84 15.44
N LEU A 256 -6.61 0.80 15.45
CA LEU A 256 -6.22 -0.56 15.80
C LEU A 256 -6.15 -1.39 14.52
N LEU A 257 -4.98 -1.91 14.22
CA LEU A 257 -4.66 -2.59 12.96
C LEU A 257 -4.13 -4.00 13.24
N SER A 258 -4.44 -4.96 12.36
CA SER A 258 -3.88 -6.31 12.46
C SER A 258 -2.37 -6.37 12.24
N ASP A 259 -1.83 -5.42 11.48
CA ASP A 259 -0.41 -5.32 11.18
C ASP A 259 0.09 -3.90 11.41
N ALA A 260 1.37 -3.77 11.74
CA ALA A 260 2.01 -2.47 11.84
C ALA A 260 1.93 -1.73 10.50
N PRO A 261 1.45 -0.47 10.47
CA PRO A 261 1.31 0.28 9.24
C PRO A 261 2.66 0.76 8.71
N PRO A 262 2.74 1.06 7.40
CA PRO A 262 3.84 1.85 6.88
C PRO A 262 3.73 3.29 7.41
N GLN A 263 4.66 4.15 7.00
CA GLN A 263 4.60 5.56 7.34
C GLN A 263 3.27 6.18 6.89
N ALA A 264 2.67 7.02 7.74
CA ALA A 264 1.45 7.74 7.42
C ALA A 264 1.63 8.65 6.20
N ALA A 265 0.58 8.76 5.39
CA ALA A 265 0.61 9.55 4.16
C ALA A 265 0.50 11.04 4.44
N GLU A 266 1.42 11.83 3.88
CA GLU A 266 1.35 13.29 3.88
C GLU A 266 0.56 13.81 2.68
N ARG A 267 0.45 13.01 1.63
CA ARG A 267 -0.22 13.32 0.36
C ARG A 267 -0.94 12.09 -0.17
N VAL A 268 -2.00 12.32 -0.93
CA VAL A 268 -2.74 11.22 -1.56
C VAL A 268 -3.42 11.73 -2.84
N ILE A 269 -3.56 10.85 -3.83
CA ILE A 269 -4.35 11.14 -5.03
C ILE A 269 -5.74 10.55 -4.87
N VAL A 270 -6.74 11.37 -5.15
CA VAL A 270 -8.15 11.04 -4.98
C VAL A 270 -8.96 11.34 -6.23
N THR A 271 -10.08 10.63 -6.39
CA THR A 271 -11.18 11.09 -7.23
C THR A 271 -12.08 12.00 -6.41
N LEU A 272 -12.70 12.98 -7.07
CA LEU A 272 -13.61 13.92 -6.44
C LEU A 272 -15.06 13.73 -6.92
N ASP A 273 -15.98 13.76 -5.97
CA ASP A 273 -17.40 13.94 -6.22
C ASP A 273 -17.78 15.34 -5.69
N ARG A 274 -17.82 16.31 -6.58
CA ARG A 274 -17.96 17.72 -6.22
C ARG A 274 -19.40 18.11 -5.99
N HIS A 275 -19.65 18.79 -4.88
CA HIS A 275 -20.93 19.43 -4.56
C HIS A 275 -20.84 20.97 -4.65
N ALA A 276 -19.64 21.50 -4.68
CA ALA A 276 -19.35 22.91 -4.85
C ALA A 276 -18.04 23.09 -5.62
N PRO A 277 -17.79 24.26 -6.24
CA PRO A 277 -16.53 24.55 -6.89
C PRO A 277 -15.34 24.51 -5.92
N LEU A 278 -14.23 23.96 -6.37
CA LEU A 278 -12.95 23.93 -5.65
C LEU A 278 -11.93 24.76 -6.40
N GLN A 279 -11.10 25.48 -5.66
CA GLN A 279 -9.99 26.25 -6.19
C GLN A 279 -8.66 25.56 -5.91
N GLN A 280 -7.68 25.82 -6.76
CA GLN A 280 -6.33 25.33 -6.59
C GLN A 280 -5.74 25.80 -5.25
N TRP A 281 -5.18 24.88 -4.48
CA TRP A 281 -4.59 25.11 -3.15
C TRP A 281 -5.57 25.62 -2.10
N GLN A 282 -6.86 25.42 -2.31
CA GLN A 282 -7.88 25.79 -1.33
C GLN A 282 -7.65 25.05 -0.01
N PRO A 283 -7.64 25.77 1.13
CA PRO A 283 -7.59 25.13 2.44
C PRO A 283 -8.90 24.43 2.78
N LEU A 284 -8.80 23.25 3.37
CA LEU A 284 -9.94 22.37 3.63
C LEU A 284 -9.85 21.74 5.01
N HIS A 285 -11.01 21.45 5.59
CA HIS A 285 -11.14 20.38 6.57
C HIS A 285 -11.31 19.05 5.84
N ILE A 286 -10.56 18.04 6.27
CA ILE A 286 -10.55 16.70 5.67
C ILE A 286 -10.92 15.70 6.74
N HIS A 287 -12.02 14.98 6.52
CA HIS A 287 -12.50 13.92 7.40
C HIS A 287 -12.20 12.55 6.79
N HIS A 288 -11.57 11.69 7.55
CA HIS A 288 -11.30 10.30 7.21
C HIS A 288 -11.61 9.43 8.42
N ALA A 289 -12.64 8.60 8.33
CA ALA A 289 -13.13 7.78 9.45
C ALA A 289 -13.29 8.64 10.71
N ALA A 290 -12.64 8.29 11.81
CA ALA A 290 -12.66 9.08 13.04
C ALA A 290 -11.64 10.23 13.05
N SER A 291 -10.80 10.33 12.03
CA SER A 291 -9.75 11.36 11.91
C SER A 291 -10.29 12.64 11.27
N HIS A 292 -9.80 13.75 11.73
CA HIS A 292 -10.08 15.07 11.18
C HIS A 292 -8.79 15.88 11.13
N VAL A 293 -8.41 16.30 9.95
CA VAL A 293 -7.22 17.14 9.74
C VAL A 293 -7.55 18.30 8.82
N THR A 294 -6.67 19.29 8.79
CA THR A 294 -6.68 20.33 7.75
C THR A 294 -5.68 19.98 6.67
N GLY A 295 -5.89 20.55 5.49
CA GLY A 295 -5.01 20.34 4.35
C GLY A 295 -5.40 21.22 3.18
N ARG A 296 -4.83 20.93 2.03
CA ARG A 296 -5.07 21.68 0.78
C ARG A 296 -5.30 20.72 -0.37
N VAL A 297 -6.05 21.21 -1.36
CA VAL A 297 -6.34 20.47 -2.59
C VAL A 297 -5.53 21.03 -3.76
N SER A 298 -4.88 20.18 -4.52
CA SER A 298 -4.26 20.49 -5.81
C SER A 298 -5.02 19.76 -6.91
N LEU A 299 -5.74 20.50 -7.73
CA LEU A 299 -6.56 19.96 -8.81
C LEU A 299 -5.66 19.49 -9.96
N LEU A 300 -5.82 18.25 -10.39
CA LEU A 300 -5.09 17.64 -11.52
C LEU A 300 -5.94 17.64 -12.80
N GLU A 301 -7.17 17.19 -12.68
CA GLU A 301 -8.23 17.23 -13.70
C GLU A 301 -9.56 17.51 -13.00
N ASP A 302 -10.67 17.53 -13.75
CA ASP A 302 -11.98 17.83 -13.19
C ASP A 302 -12.37 16.92 -12.02
N ASN A 303 -12.04 15.63 -12.09
CA ASN A 303 -12.37 14.62 -11.09
C ASN A 303 -11.17 14.01 -10.37
N LEU A 304 -9.98 14.50 -10.62
CA LEU A 304 -8.74 14.03 -9.97
C LEU A 304 -8.05 15.17 -9.25
N ALA A 305 -7.63 14.90 -8.04
CA ALA A 305 -6.89 15.86 -7.23
C ALA A 305 -5.84 15.16 -6.35
N GLU A 306 -4.86 15.93 -5.93
CA GLU A 306 -3.96 15.57 -4.84
C GLU A 306 -4.38 16.33 -3.59
N LEU A 307 -4.52 15.63 -2.48
CA LEU A 307 -4.70 16.23 -1.17
C LEU A 307 -3.38 16.24 -0.44
N VAL A 308 -3.05 17.38 0.15
CA VAL A 308 -1.84 17.56 0.97
C VAL A 308 -2.30 17.83 2.40
N PHE A 309 -1.91 16.97 3.32
CA PHE A 309 -2.36 17.02 4.71
C PHE A 309 -1.38 17.81 5.59
N ASP A 310 -1.91 18.60 6.51
CA ASP A 310 -1.09 19.27 7.56
C ASP A 310 -0.60 18.25 8.60
N THR A 311 -1.40 17.22 8.85
CA THR A 311 -1.04 16.08 9.71
C THR A 311 -1.19 14.80 8.91
N PRO A 312 -0.17 13.93 8.85
CA PRO A 312 -0.26 12.68 8.09
C PRO A 312 -1.39 11.76 8.53
N LEU A 313 -1.97 11.04 7.58
CA LEU A 313 -3.07 10.09 7.78
C LEU A 313 -2.68 8.67 7.37
N PHE A 314 -3.22 7.67 8.08
CA PHE A 314 -3.12 6.27 7.69
C PHE A 314 -4.27 5.91 6.75
N LEU A 315 -3.99 5.93 5.46
CA LEU A 315 -4.96 5.72 4.40
C LEU A 315 -4.73 4.38 3.70
N ALA A 316 -5.80 3.84 3.12
CA ALA A 316 -5.76 2.73 2.18
C ALA A 316 -6.45 3.12 0.88
N ASP A 317 -6.19 2.37 -0.20
CA ASP A 317 -6.88 2.54 -1.47
C ASP A 317 -8.39 2.39 -1.27
N ASN A 318 -9.16 3.17 -2.00
CA ASN A 318 -10.61 3.24 -1.94
C ASN A 318 -11.20 3.80 -0.63
N ASP A 319 -10.38 4.23 0.30
CA ASP A 319 -10.87 4.95 1.48
C ASP A 319 -11.60 6.22 1.06
N ARG A 320 -12.67 6.53 1.76
CA ARG A 320 -13.49 7.70 1.51
C ARG A 320 -13.13 8.83 2.45
N LEU A 321 -13.10 10.03 1.89
CA LEU A 321 -12.81 11.27 2.60
C LEU A 321 -13.94 12.25 2.35
N VAL A 322 -14.21 13.13 3.28
CA VAL A 322 -15.15 14.23 3.12
C VAL A 322 -14.39 15.54 3.28
N LEU A 323 -14.55 16.41 2.27
CA LEU A 323 -13.89 17.71 2.19
C LEU A 323 -14.89 18.82 2.52
N ARG A 324 -14.56 19.64 3.51
CA ARG A 324 -15.37 20.77 3.93
C ARG A 324 -14.56 22.07 3.86
N ASP A 325 -15.26 23.19 3.66
CA ASP A 325 -14.60 24.49 3.67
C ASP A 325 -13.97 24.81 5.02
N ILE A 326 -12.96 25.68 5.03
CA ILE A 326 -12.19 25.97 6.25
C ILE A 326 -13.04 26.60 7.36
N SER A 327 -14.15 27.25 7.01
CA SER A 327 -15.13 27.76 7.99
C SER A 327 -16.05 26.67 8.56
N ALA A 328 -15.95 25.44 8.05
CA ALA A 328 -16.76 24.26 8.39
C ALA A 328 -18.27 24.45 8.22
N ARG A 329 -18.69 25.35 7.33
CA ARG A 329 -20.09 25.64 7.07
C ARG A 329 -20.69 24.81 5.94
N GLN A 330 -19.85 24.39 5.00
CA GLN A 330 -20.30 23.69 3.78
C GLN A 330 -19.43 22.48 3.49
N THR A 331 -20.07 21.37 3.14
CA THR A 331 -19.41 20.21 2.54
C THR A 331 -19.20 20.47 1.06
N LEU A 332 -17.95 20.42 0.60
CA LEU A 332 -17.57 20.78 -0.76
C LEU A 332 -17.50 19.57 -1.69
N ALA A 333 -17.02 18.45 -1.19
CA ALA A 333 -16.84 17.24 -2.00
C ALA A 333 -16.71 15.98 -1.15
N GLY A 334 -17.04 14.85 -1.75
CA GLY A 334 -16.55 13.56 -1.36
C GLY A 334 -15.28 13.24 -2.14
N ALA A 335 -14.39 12.45 -1.55
CA ALA A 335 -13.20 11.98 -2.23
C ALA A 335 -13.00 10.49 -1.96
N ARG A 336 -12.40 9.79 -2.93
CA ARG A 336 -12.02 8.39 -2.80
C ARG A 336 -10.55 8.24 -3.17
N VAL A 337 -9.79 7.57 -2.33
CA VAL A 337 -8.36 7.34 -2.55
C VAL A 337 -8.16 6.47 -3.78
N VAL A 338 -7.41 6.97 -4.75
CA VAL A 338 -6.99 6.25 -5.95
C VAL A 338 -5.65 5.56 -5.71
N THR A 339 -4.68 6.30 -5.21
CA THR A 339 -3.35 5.76 -4.89
C THR A 339 -2.67 6.57 -3.79
N LEU A 340 -1.93 5.87 -2.96
CA LEU A 340 -1.07 6.46 -1.94
C LEU A 340 0.28 6.93 -2.53
N GLU A 341 0.62 6.46 -3.71
CA GLU A 341 1.84 6.85 -4.42
C GLU A 341 1.65 8.20 -5.10
N THR A 342 2.43 9.17 -4.66
CA THR A 342 2.41 10.53 -5.22
C THR A 342 3.79 10.87 -5.76
N PRO A 343 4.00 10.85 -7.08
CA PRO A 343 5.30 11.20 -7.66
C PRO A 343 5.61 12.68 -7.40
N ARG A 344 6.87 12.98 -7.22
CA ARG A 344 7.32 14.36 -7.01
C ARG A 344 7.19 15.23 -8.26
N ARG A 345 7.28 14.62 -9.44
CA ARG A 345 7.22 15.29 -10.75
C ARG A 345 6.33 14.54 -11.70
N GLY A 346 5.83 15.22 -12.71
CA GLY A 346 5.07 14.60 -13.80
C GLY A 346 3.62 14.26 -13.48
N LYS A 347 3.06 14.82 -12.41
CA LYS A 347 1.66 14.56 -12.00
C LYS A 347 0.63 14.96 -13.04
N ARG A 348 0.95 15.94 -13.88
CA ARG A 348 0.06 16.44 -14.94
C ARG A 348 0.43 15.91 -16.34
N GLN A 349 1.35 14.98 -16.43
CA GLN A 349 1.65 14.33 -17.70
C GLN A 349 0.44 13.50 -18.17
N PRO A 350 0.08 13.56 -19.46
CA PRO A 350 -1.10 12.85 -19.98
C PRO A 350 -1.11 11.35 -19.68
N GLU A 351 0.05 10.69 -19.75
CA GLU A 351 0.19 9.26 -19.48
C GLU A 351 -0.10 8.94 -18.01
N PHE A 352 0.36 9.77 -17.09
CA PHE A 352 0.09 9.59 -15.66
C PHE A 352 -1.39 9.83 -15.32
N LEU A 353 -2.01 10.86 -15.90
CA LEU A 353 -3.43 11.12 -15.72
C LEU A 353 -4.28 9.98 -16.29
N ALA A 354 -3.93 9.44 -17.45
CA ALA A 354 -4.58 8.27 -18.02
C ALA A 354 -4.47 7.04 -17.10
N PHE A 355 -3.28 6.80 -16.54
CA PHE A 355 -3.07 5.75 -15.55
C PHE A 355 -3.96 5.93 -14.32
N LEU A 356 -4.04 7.14 -13.78
CA LEU A 356 -4.88 7.44 -12.62
C LEU A 356 -6.37 7.20 -12.91
N ASN A 357 -6.85 7.57 -14.09
CA ASN A 357 -8.24 7.34 -14.49
C ASN A 357 -8.54 5.84 -14.63
N GLU A 358 -7.63 5.07 -15.22
CA GLU A 358 -7.76 3.61 -15.30
C GLU A 358 -7.75 2.98 -13.91
N LEU A 359 -6.83 3.40 -13.03
CA LEU A 359 -6.73 2.91 -11.67
C LEU A 359 -7.98 3.24 -10.85
N ALA A 360 -8.53 4.44 -11.02
CA ALA A 360 -9.78 4.87 -10.38
C ALA A 360 -10.97 4.02 -10.81
N SER A 361 -10.95 3.49 -12.04
CA SER A 361 -11.99 2.62 -12.59
C SER A 361 -11.77 1.14 -12.30
N ALA A 362 -10.61 0.75 -11.78
CA ALA A 362 -10.29 -0.63 -11.47
C ALA A 362 -11.18 -1.14 -10.33
N ARG A 363 -11.88 -2.25 -10.56
CA ARG A 363 -12.84 -2.81 -9.59
C ARG A 363 -12.26 -3.94 -8.75
N THR A 364 -11.16 -4.55 -9.19
CA THR A 364 -10.53 -5.69 -8.53
C THR A 364 -9.09 -5.39 -8.15
N ASP A 365 -8.60 -6.10 -7.15
CA ASP A 365 -7.19 -6.03 -6.76
C ASP A 365 -6.27 -6.52 -7.87
N ALA A 366 -6.73 -7.51 -8.66
CA ALA A 366 -5.99 -8.02 -9.82
C ALA A 366 -5.79 -6.95 -10.89
N ASP A 367 -6.83 -6.17 -11.20
CA ASP A 367 -6.73 -5.06 -12.17
C ASP A 367 -5.81 -3.95 -11.66
N ALA A 368 -5.91 -3.60 -10.38
CA ALA A 368 -5.04 -2.61 -9.76
C ALA A 368 -3.57 -3.05 -9.81
N LEU A 369 -3.27 -4.30 -9.48
CA LEU A 369 -1.91 -4.85 -9.54
C LEU A 369 -1.37 -4.82 -10.97
N ARG A 370 -2.17 -5.24 -11.93
CA ARG A 370 -1.80 -5.23 -13.36
C ARG A 370 -1.44 -3.82 -13.84
N LEU A 371 -2.24 -2.83 -13.46
CA LEU A 371 -1.99 -1.43 -13.84
C LEU A 371 -0.69 -0.90 -13.22
N HIS A 372 -0.46 -1.13 -11.94
CA HIS A 372 0.79 -0.75 -11.28
C HIS A 372 2.01 -1.47 -11.87
N ALA A 373 1.90 -2.77 -12.10
CA ALA A 373 2.98 -3.60 -12.64
C ALA A 373 3.34 -3.26 -14.09
N SER A 374 2.38 -2.75 -14.86
CA SER A 374 2.60 -2.27 -16.23
C SER A 374 3.34 -0.93 -16.27
N ARG A 375 3.28 -0.17 -15.19
CA ARG A 375 3.91 1.15 -15.08
C ARG A 375 5.32 1.08 -14.54
N GLY A 376 5.57 0.20 -13.61
CA GLY A 376 6.87 0.06 -12.95
C GLY A 376 6.93 -1.14 -12.01
N ALA A 377 8.06 -1.28 -11.34
CA ALA A 377 8.22 -2.28 -10.31
C ALA A 377 7.29 -2.01 -9.12
N VAL A 378 6.65 -3.05 -8.62
CA VAL A 378 5.72 -2.99 -7.49
C VAL A 378 6.38 -3.61 -6.27
N ALA A 379 6.46 -2.86 -5.17
CA ALA A 379 6.79 -3.42 -3.87
C ALA A 379 5.54 -4.09 -3.30
N LEU A 380 5.56 -5.41 -3.17
CA LEU A 380 4.38 -6.17 -2.74
C LEU A 380 3.90 -5.80 -1.34
N ALA A 381 4.80 -5.48 -0.43
CA ALA A 381 4.42 -5.03 0.91
C ALA A 381 3.63 -3.71 0.87
N THR A 382 4.04 -2.76 0.06
CA THR A 382 3.35 -1.48 -0.14
C THR A 382 1.99 -1.66 -0.80
N PHE A 383 1.93 -2.47 -1.86
CA PHE A 383 0.69 -2.79 -2.55
C PHE A 383 -0.30 -3.52 -1.62
N GLY A 384 0.19 -4.52 -0.89
CA GLY A 384 -0.61 -5.28 0.06
C GLY A 384 -1.20 -4.41 1.17
N TRP A 385 -0.43 -3.48 1.71
CA TRP A 385 -0.94 -2.50 2.66
C TRP A 385 -2.00 -1.59 2.02
N ALA A 386 -1.70 -0.99 0.88
CA ALA A 386 -2.62 -0.08 0.19
C ALA A 386 -3.97 -0.74 -0.11
N ARG A 387 -3.97 -2.01 -0.48
CA ARG A 387 -5.20 -2.77 -0.78
C ARG A 387 -5.75 -3.54 0.43
N GLN A 388 -5.11 -3.47 1.59
CA GLN A 388 -5.48 -4.17 2.81
C GLN A 388 -5.62 -5.68 2.64
N LEU A 389 -4.69 -6.27 1.87
CA LEU A 389 -4.65 -7.70 1.61
C LEU A 389 -3.88 -8.44 2.70
N SER A 390 -4.41 -9.58 3.14
CA SER A 390 -3.65 -10.52 3.96
C SER A 390 -2.45 -11.07 3.18
N ALA A 391 -1.45 -11.60 3.87
CA ALA A 391 -0.28 -12.20 3.22
C ALA A 391 -0.68 -13.32 2.25
N ALA A 392 -1.62 -14.18 2.64
CA ALA A 392 -2.11 -15.26 1.79
C ALA A 392 -2.83 -14.75 0.54
N SER A 393 -3.68 -13.73 0.67
CA SER A 393 -4.39 -13.12 -0.46
C SER A 393 -3.43 -12.42 -1.41
N LEU A 394 -2.41 -11.73 -0.87
CA LEU A 394 -1.38 -11.07 -1.65
C LEU A 394 -0.53 -12.08 -2.45
N ASP A 395 -0.10 -13.17 -1.82
CA ASP A 395 0.66 -14.23 -2.48
C ASP A 395 -0.15 -14.90 -3.60
N ALA A 396 -1.42 -15.21 -3.34
CA ALA A 396 -2.31 -15.77 -4.36
C ALA A 396 -2.50 -14.83 -5.54
N LEU A 397 -2.68 -13.54 -5.28
CA LEU A 397 -2.83 -12.51 -6.30
C LEU A 397 -1.57 -12.37 -7.16
N ALA A 398 -0.41 -12.29 -6.53
CA ALA A 398 0.87 -12.19 -7.21
C ALA A 398 1.18 -13.44 -8.04
N GLY A 399 0.78 -14.63 -7.58
CA GLY A 399 0.97 -15.89 -8.28
C GLY A 399 -0.01 -16.15 -9.42
N SER A 400 -1.13 -15.43 -9.49
CA SER A 400 -2.19 -15.65 -10.50
C SER A 400 -1.92 -14.98 -11.84
N GLY A 401 -0.97 -14.06 -11.91
CA GLY A 401 -0.64 -13.31 -13.12
C GLY A 401 0.73 -13.68 -13.69
N ASP A 402 0.97 -13.20 -14.91
CA ASP A 402 2.26 -13.37 -15.59
C ASP A 402 3.21 -12.23 -15.17
N TYR A 403 3.89 -12.46 -14.06
CA TYR A 403 4.80 -11.50 -13.45
C TYR A 403 6.18 -12.08 -13.18
N LEU A 404 7.20 -11.27 -13.32
CA LEU A 404 8.50 -11.55 -12.73
C LEU A 404 8.47 -11.12 -11.26
N GLN A 405 8.83 -12.03 -10.36
CA GLN A 405 8.87 -11.76 -8.93
C GLN A 405 10.25 -12.05 -8.36
N ALA A 406 10.73 -11.20 -7.49
CA ALA A 406 11.97 -11.40 -6.77
C ALA A 406 11.96 -10.61 -5.45
N ASN A 407 12.15 -11.31 -4.35
CA ASN A 407 12.41 -10.75 -3.02
C ASN A 407 11.45 -9.61 -2.61
N GLY A 408 10.14 -9.84 -2.79
CA GLY A 408 9.10 -8.88 -2.44
C GLY A 408 8.78 -7.83 -3.49
N TYR A 409 9.35 -7.92 -4.68
CA TYR A 409 9.04 -7.06 -5.81
C TYR A 409 8.42 -7.82 -6.96
N LEU A 410 7.65 -7.10 -7.76
CA LEU A 410 6.93 -7.66 -8.90
C LEU A 410 7.00 -6.73 -10.09
N LEU A 411 7.09 -7.31 -11.29
CA LEU A 411 7.20 -6.59 -12.56
C LEU A 411 6.38 -7.29 -13.63
N SER A 412 5.69 -6.54 -14.50
CA SER A 412 4.99 -7.13 -15.63
C SER A 412 5.96 -7.72 -16.64
N SER A 413 5.51 -8.75 -17.38
CA SER A 413 6.31 -9.37 -18.44
C SER A 413 6.68 -8.39 -19.56
N ALA A 414 5.77 -7.46 -19.89
CA ALA A 414 6.03 -6.43 -20.90
C ALA A 414 7.14 -5.47 -20.48
N LEU A 415 7.12 -5.04 -19.21
CA LEU A 415 8.16 -4.17 -18.67
C LEU A 415 9.49 -4.91 -18.49
N ALA A 416 9.44 -6.18 -18.11
CA ALA A 416 10.61 -7.05 -18.05
C ALA A 416 11.29 -7.16 -19.43
N ALA A 417 10.52 -7.28 -20.50
CA ALA A 417 11.05 -7.29 -21.86
C ALA A 417 11.79 -5.98 -22.21
N ARG A 418 11.25 -4.84 -21.81
CA ARG A 418 11.93 -3.53 -21.99
C ARG A 418 13.22 -3.42 -21.19
N TRP A 419 13.23 -3.94 -19.98
CA TRP A 419 14.43 -3.98 -19.15
C TRP A 419 15.48 -4.90 -19.76
N GLN A 420 15.07 -6.02 -20.33
CA GLN A 420 15.97 -6.93 -21.07
C GLN A 420 16.64 -6.20 -22.23
N GLU A 421 15.88 -5.45 -23.03
CA GLU A 421 16.43 -4.66 -24.14
C GLU A 421 17.48 -3.65 -23.64
N LYS A 422 17.19 -2.96 -22.54
CA LYS A 422 18.13 -2.02 -21.92
C LYS A 422 19.41 -2.70 -21.44
N LEU A 423 19.29 -3.85 -20.79
CA LEU A 423 20.42 -4.62 -20.32
C LEU A 423 21.30 -5.09 -21.48
N LEU A 424 20.69 -5.62 -22.55
CA LEU A 424 21.42 -6.06 -23.74
C LEU A 424 22.10 -4.90 -24.47
N ALA A 425 21.41 -3.78 -24.62
CA ALA A 425 21.98 -2.58 -25.26
C ALA A 425 23.15 -2.01 -24.46
N THR A 426 23.04 -1.98 -23.13
CA THR A 426 24.10 -1.52 -22.23
C THR A 426 25.31 -2.46 -22.30
N LEU A 427 25.07 -3.76 -22.31
CA LEU A 427 26.13 -4.77 -22.43
C LEU A 427 26.86 -4.68 -23.78
N ALA A 428 26.12 -4.50 -24.89
CA ALA A 428 26.69 -4.29 -26.21
C ALA A 428 27.60 -3.05 -26.25
N ARG A 429 27.13 -1.96 -25.67
CA ARG A 429 27.91 -0.71 -25.58
C ARG A 429 29.15 -0.88 -24.72
N TYR A 430 29.05 -1.63 -23.64
CA TYR A 430 30.19 -1.96 -22.79
C TYR A 430 31.27 -2.73 -23.55
N HIS A 431 30.90 -3.72 -24.37
CA HIS A 431 31.83 -4.45 -25.21
C HIS A 431 32.53 -3.57 -26.26
N GLU A 432 31.83 -2.55 -26.78
CA GLU A 432 32.45 -1.58 -27.70
C GLU A 432 33.48 -0.68 -27.01
N THR A 433 33.19 -0.23 -25.78
CA THR A 433 34.05 0.73 -25.08
C THR A 433 35.13 0.07 -24.23
N HIS A 434 34.98 -1.19 -23.86
CA HIS A 434 35.89 -1.98 -23.03
C HIS A 434 36.23 -3.30 -23.70
N SER A 435 36.71 -3.22 -24.93
CA SER A 435 36.95 -4.42 -25.76
C SER A 435 38.01 -5.37 -25.19
N GLU A 436 38.86 -4.88 -24.33
CA GLU A 436 39.89 -5.66 -23.63
C GLU A 436 39.40 -6.37 -22.37
N GLU A 437 38.19 -6.10 -21.92
CA GLU A 437 37.61 -6.72 -20.74
C GLU A 437 36.65 -7.87 -21.08
N PRO A 438 36.55 -8.92 -20.25
CA PRO A 438 35.64 -10.05 -20.53
C PRO A 438 34.16 -9.66 -20.43
N GLY A 439 33.85 -8.60 -19.73
CA GLY A 439 32.52 -8.07 -19.52
C GLY A 439 32.34 -7.49 -18.12
N PRO A 440 31.22 -6.85 -17.83
CA PRO A 440 30.93 -6.36 -16.50
C PRO A 440 30.42 -7.49 -15.60
N GLY A 441 30.57 -7.32 -14.29
CA GLY A 441 29.81 -8.10 -13.32
C GLY A 441 28.34 -7.67 -13.35
N ARG A 442 27.47 -8.52 -12.82
CA ARG A 442 26.01 -8.28 -12.83
C ARG A 442 25.61 -7.01 -12.07
N GLU A 443 26.26 -6.69 -10.97
CA GLU A 443 25.97 -5.47 -10.21
C GLU A 443 26.38 -4.20 -10.99
N ARG A 444 27.50 -4.25 -11.67
CA ARG A 444 27.93 -3.14 -12.53
C ARG A 444 27.00 -2.96 -13.73
N LEU A 445 26.57 -4.05 -14.36
CA LEU A 445 25.58 -4.00 -15.44
C LEU A 445 24.26 -3.42 -14.97
N ARG A 446 23.77 -3.85 -13.80
CA ARG A 446 22.58 -3.28 -13.19
C ARG A 446 22.69 -1.77 -13.01
N ARG A 447 23.77 -1.31 -12.40
CA ARG A 447 23.98 0.12 -12.14
C ARG A 447 24.10 0.96 -13.41
N MET A 448 24.68 0.41 -14.47
CA MET A 448 24.77 1.11 -15.75
C MET A 448 23.44 1.18 -16.49
N ALA A 449 22.66 0.10 -16.48
CA ALA A 449 21.43 -0.02 -17.27
C ALA A 449 20.17 0.46 -16.51
N LEU A 450 20.03 0.08 -15.25
CA LEU A 450 18.81 0.23 -14.45
C LEU A 450 19.14 0.68 -13.00
N PRO A 451 19.82 1.83 -12.83
CA PRO A 451 20.33 2.21 -11.52
C PRO A 451 19.24 2.55 -10.50
N SER A 452 18.08 2.97 -10.97
CA SER A 452 16.96 3.41 -10.11
C SER A 452 15.97 2.30 -9.77
N GLU A 453 16.15 1.10 -10.36
CA GLU A 453 15.22 0.01 -10.20
C GLU A 453 15.62 -0.92 -9.05
N PRO A 454 14.67 -1.68 -8.46
CA PRO A 454 14.98 -2.59 -7.37
C PRO A 454 16.03 -3.63 -7.76
N GLU A 455 17.11 -3.69 -7.01
CA GLU A 455 18.21 -4.61 -7.23
C GLU A 455 17.77 -6.08 -7.37
N PRO A 456 16.92 -6.63 -6.47
CA PRO A 456 16.51 -8.02 -6.57
C PRO A 456 15.80 -8.37 -7.88
N LEU A 457 14.98 -7.49 -8.42
CA LEU A 457 14.30 -7.70 -9.70
C LEU A 457 15.26 -7.71 -10.87
N VAL A 458 16.19 -6.75 -10.88
CA VAL A 458 17.17 -6.66 -11.98
C VAL A 458 18.09 -7.87 -11.98
N LEU A 459 18.58 -8.29 -10.82
CA LEU A 459 19.43 -9.46 -10.71
C LEU A 459 18.70 -10.76 -11.09
N ALA A 460 17.44 -10.90 -10.70
CA ALA A 460 16.60 -12.04 -11.10
C ALA A 460 16.37 -12.06 -12.62
N LEU A 461 16.19 -10.90 -13.23
CA LEU A 461 16.03 -10.76 -14.66
C LEU A 461 17.31 -11.14 -15.42
N ILE A 462 18.46 -10.68 -14.95
CA ILE A 462 19.78 -11.04 -15.52
C ILE A 462 19.97 -12.57 -15.46
N GLU A 463 19.65 -13.19 -14.33
CA GLU A 463 19.77 -14.64 -14.17
C GLU A 463 18.81 -15.40 -15.12
N ARG A 464 17.59 -14.92 -15.31
CA ARG A 464 16.65 -15.48 -16.28
C ARG A 464 17.18 -15.36 -17.72
N MET A 465 17.72 -14.20 -18.07
CA MET A 465 18.33 -13.97 -19.40
C MET A 465 19.51 -14.91 -19.64
N ARG A 466 20.33 -15.17 -18.62
CA ARG A 466 21.43 -16.13 -18.70
C ARG A 466 20.92 -17.55 -18.95
N ARG A 467 19.90 -17.99 -18.22
CA ARG A 467 19.28 -19.32 -18.42
C ARG A 467 18.67 -19.48 -19.82
N ASP A 468 18.07 -18.40 -20.33
CA ASP A 468 17.43 -18.39 -21.66
C ASP A 468 18.43 -18.20 -22.80
N GLY A 469 19.72 -18.06 -22.48
CA GLY A 469 20.79 -17.91 -23.48
C GLY A 469 20.90 -16.53 -24.14
N GLN A 470 20.18 -15.53 -23.64
CA GLN A 470 20.26 -14.15 -24.16
C GLN A 470 21.56 -13.45 -23.80
N LEU A 471 22.18 -13.84 -22.72
CA LEU A 471 23.53 -13.49 -22.35
C LEU A 471 24.23 -14.71 -21.73
N ALA A 472 25.54 -14.66 -21.63
CA ALA A 472 26.35 -15.70 -21.05
C ALA A 472 27.19 -15.16 -19.90
N SER A 473 27.61 -16.05 -19.03
CA SER A 473 28.50 -15.74 -17.92
C SER A 473 29.75 -16.62 -17.99
N ARG A 474 30.89 -16.01 -17.79
CA ARG A 474 32.14 -16.73 -17.62
C ARG A 474 32.86 -16.19 -16.39
N GLU A 475 32.99 -17.05 -15.39
CA GLU A 475 33.66 -16.72 -14.12
C GLU A 475 33.11 -15.45 -13.44
N GLY A 476 31.77 -15.25 -13.52
CA GLY A 476 31.07 -14.09 -12.96
C GLY A 476 31.01 -12.85 -13.86
N TRP A 477 31.67 -12.88 -14.99
CA TRP A 477 31.62 -11.79 -15.98
C TRP A 477 30.55 -12.08 -17.02
N LEU A 478 29.71 -11.07 -17.29
CA LEU A 478 28.62 -11.18 -18.23
C LEU A 478 29.05 -10.71 -19.62
N HIS A 479 28.64 -11.45 -20.64
CA HIS A 479 28.91 -11.08 -22.03
C HIS A 479 27.78 -11.52 -22.97
N LEU A 480 27.71 -10.88 -24.14
CA LEU A 480 26.82 -11.33 -25.20
C LEU A 480 27.30 -12.67 -25.77
N PRO A 481 26.37 -13.56 -26.22
CA PRO A 481 26.72 -14.91 -26.67
C PRO A 481 27.72 -14.95 -27.82
N GLY A 482 27.76 -13.93 -28.67
CA GLY A 482 28.69 -13.84 -29.82
C GLY A 482 30.04 -13.20 -29.48
N HIS A 483 30.25 -12.77 -28.27
CA HIS A 483 31.49 -12.09 -27.86
C HIS A 483 32.57 -13.13 -27.56
N LYS A 484 33.47 -13.33 -28.51
CA LYS A 484 34.66 -14.18 -28.36
C LYS A 484 35.90 -13.37 -28.67
N ALA A 485 36.78 -13.24 -27.67
CA ALA A 485 38.17 -12.89 -27.92
C ALA A 485 38.89 -14.16 -28.30
N GLY A 486 39.26 -14.29 -29.56
CA GLY A 486 40.06 -15.42 -30.05
C GLY A 486 41.52 -15.00 -30.16
N PHE A 487 42.45 -15.91 -29.80
CA PHE A 487 43.85 -15.75 -30.12
C PHE A 487 44.13 -16.09 -31.59
N SER A 488 45.05 -15.38 -32.22
CA SER A 488 45.69 -15.87 -33.45
C SER A 488 46.57 -17.08 -33.09
N GLU A 489 47.03 -17.83 -34.11
CA GLU A 489 47.91 -19.00 -33.89
C GLU A 489 49.18 -18.59 -33.12
N ALA A 490 49.81 -17.46 -33.50
CA ALA A 490 50.99 -16.95 -32.83
C ALA A 490 50.68 -16.54 -31.36
N GLN A 491 49.53 -15.93 -31.12
CA GLN A 491 49.11 -15.55 -29.79
C GLN A 491 48.76 -16.76 -28.93
N GLN A 492 48.14 -17.80 -29.52
CA GLN A 492 47.85 -19.06 -28.82
C GLN A 492 49.16 -19.75 -28.40
N ALA A 493 50.14 -19.84 -29.28
CA ALA A 493 51.44 -20.41 -28.99
C ALA A 493 52.16 -19.66 -27.88
N LEU A 494 52.13 -18.35 -27.92
CA LEU A 494 52.73 -17.47 -26.89
C LEU A 494 51.99 -17.64 -25.53
N TRP A 495 50.66 -17.69 -25.55
CA TRP A 495 49.87 -17.92 -24.35
C TRP A 495 50.21 -19.28 -23.68
N GLU A 496 50.31 -20.33 -24.49
CA GLU A 496 50.68 -21.67 -23.97
C GLU A 496 52.10 -21.64 -23.36
N LYS A 497 53.00 -20.86 -23.90
CA LYS A 497 54.36 -20.65 -23.36
C LYS A 497 54.35 -19.96 -22.02
N ILE A 498 53.50 -18.94 -21.82
CA ILE A 498 53.55 -18.06 -20.63
C ILE A 498 52.53 -18.38 -19.55
N GLN A 499 51.44 -19.09 -19.89
CA GLN A 499 50.37 -19.34 -18.93
C GLN A 499 50.85 -20.05 -17.64
N GLY A 500 51.84 -20.90 -17.75
CA GLY A 500 52.45 -21.63 -16.62
C GLY A 500 53.31 -20.73 -15.72
N LEU A 501 53.65 -19.54 -16.15
CA LEU A 501 54.37 -18.55 -15.35
C LEU A 501 53.47 -17.83 -14.33
N PHE A 502 52.16 -17.85 -14.57
CA PHE A 502 51.19 -17.30 -13.64
C PHE A 502 51.03 -18.25 -12.43
N GLY A 503 51.54 -17.84 -11.31
CA GLY A 503 51.38 -18.51 -10.02
C GLY A 503 50.45 -17.75 -9.11
N ASP A 504 50.83 -17.65 -7.85
CA ASP A 504 50.05 -16.92 -6.84
C ASP A 504 50.27 -15.43 -6.83
N GLU A 505 51.27 -14.95 -7.56
CA GLU A 505 51.66 -13.55 -7.62
C GLU A 505 51.19 -12.88 -8.92
N PRO A 506 50.95 -11.57 -8.90
CA PRO A 506 50.60 -10.84 -10.12
C PRO A 506 51.80 -10.54 -10.99
N TRP A 507 51.57 -10.40 -12.28
CA TRP A 507 52.60 -10.00 -13.24
C TRP A 507 52.33 -8.60 -13.79
N TRP A 508 53.38 -7.75 -13.81
CA TRP A 508 53.41 -6.58 -14.67
C TRP A 508 53.72 -7.02 -16.09
N VAL A 509 53.04 -6.40 -17.06
CA VAL A 509 53.26 -6.71 -18.49
C VAL A 509 54.76 -6.64 -18.84
N ARG A 510 55.42 -5.60 -18.40
CA ARG A 510 56.85 -5.41 -18.67
C ARG A 510 57.71 -6.52 -18.11
N ASP A 511 57.45 -6.93 -16.90
CA ASP A 511 58.23 -7.98 -16.20
C ASP A 511 57.99 -9.36 -16.83
N LEU A 512 56.76 -9.66 -17.20
CA LEU A 512 56.41 -10.91 -17.88
C LEU A 512 57.00 -10.96 -19.30
N ALA A 513 56.98 -9.84 -20.04
CA ALA A 513 57.59 -9.75 -21.34
C ALA A 513 59.12 -9.99 -21.28
N ARG A 514 59.79 -9.47 -20.28
CA ARG A 514 61.19 -9.69 -20.04
C ARG A 514 61.48 -11.15 -19.71
N GLU A 515 60.71 -11.76 -18.83
CA GLU A 515 60.87 -13.16 -18.43
C GLU A 515 60.64 -14.11 -19.62
N ALA A 516 59.66 -13.80 -20.47
CA ALA A 516 59.36 -14.62 -21.64
C ALA A 516 60.24 -14.31 -22.85
N GLY A 517 61.07 -13.24 -22.82
CA GLY A 517 61.89 -12.81 -23.95
C GLY A 517 61.08 -12.21 -25.10
N GLU A 518 59.96 -11.59 -24.80
CA GLU A 518 59.03 -11.02 -25.80
C GLU A 518 58.97 -9.52 -25.74
N GLU A 519 58.49 -8.90 -26.83
CA GLU A 519 58.26 -7.46 -26.89
C GLU A 519 57.12 -7.06 -25.94
N GLU A 520 57.29 -5.94 -25.23
CA GLU A 520 56.33 -5.47 -24.24
C GLU A 520 54.95 -5.18 -24.85
N GLN A 521 54.89 -4.57 -26.04
CA GLN A 521 53.62 -4.26 -26.69
C GLN A 521 52.85 -5.49 -27.14
N ALA A 522 53.57 -6.47 -27.69
CA ALA A 522 52.97 -7.76 -28.07
C ALA A 522 52.45 -8.51 -26.85
N MET A 523 53.19 -8.48 -25.75
CA MET A 523 52.75 -9.06 -24.48
C MET A 523 51.51 -8.33 -23.95
N ARG A 524 51.44 -7.02 -24.01
CA ARG A 524 50.30 -6.22 -23.58
C ARG A 524 49.03 -6.59 -24.35
N GLN A 525 49.13 -6.74 -25.68
CA GLN A 525 48.00 -7.17 -26.51
C GLN A 525 47.56 -8.58 -26.18
N LEU A 526 48.50 -9.52 -26.02
CA LEU A 526 48.20 -10.90 -25.64
C LEU A 526 47.47 -10.97 -24.31
N LEU A 527 47.95 -10.28 -23.29
CA LEU A 527 47.36 -10.30 -21.95
C LEU A 527 45.97 -9.66 -21.93
N ARG A 528 45.72 -8.63 -22.74
CA ARG A 528 44.38 -8.09 -22.94
C ARG A 528 43.42 -9.13 -23.49
N LEU A 529 43.84 -9.85 -24.52
CA LEU A 529 43.04 -10.92 -25.12
C LEU A 529 42.82 -12.09 -24.12
N ALA A 530 43.85 -12.47 -23.38
CA ALA A 530 43.74 -13.49 -22.35
C ALA A 530 42.76 -13.09 -21.24
N ALA A 531 42.73 -11.81 -20.87
CA ALA A 531 41.80 -11.26 -19.91
C ALA A 531 40.35 -11.26 -20.46
N GLN A 532 40.16 -10.94 -21.73
CA GLN A 532 38.87 -11.03 -22.40
C GLN A 532 38.31 -12.47 -22.41
N GLN A 533 39.20 -13.45 -22.49
CA GLN A 533 38.82 -14.87 -22.40
C GLN A 533 38.62 -15.38 -20.95
N GLY A 534 38.91 -14.54 -19.96
CA GLY A 534 38.72 -14.88 -18.56
C GLY A 534 39.84 -15.70 -17.93
N PHE A 535 41.00 -15.85 -18.58
CA PHE A 535 42.14 -16.60 -18.04
C PHE A 535 42.88 -15.83 -16.94
N ILE A 536 42.94 -14.53 -17.10
CA ILE A 536 43.62 -13.59 -16.19
C ILE A 536 42.77 -12.36 -15.96
N THR A 537 43.08 -11.58 -14.94
CA THR A 537 42.34 -10.37 -14.60
C THR A 537 43.30 -9.24 -14.25
N ALA A 538 43.10 -8.06 -14.82
CA ALA A 538 43.84 -6.85 -14.47
C ALA A 538 43.28 -6.23 -13.20
N ILE A 539 44.08 -6.14 -12.15
CA ILE A 539 43.75 -5.41 -10.91
C ILE A 539 43.97 -3.93 -11.02
N VAL A 540 45.01 -3.55 -11.77
CA VAL A 540 45.29 -2.19 -12.25
C VAL A 540 45.81 -2.31 -13.69
N LYS A 541 45.96 -1.18 -14.37
CA LYS A 541 46.50 -1.19 -15.73
C LYS A 541 47.83 -1.93 -15.76
N ASP A 542 47.93 -2.88 -16.72
CA ASP A 542 49.14 -3.66 -16.99
C ASP A 542 49.61 -4.59 -15.87
N ARG A 543 48.80 -4.85 -14.87
CA ARG A 543 49.09 -5.81 -13.80
C ARG A 543 48.02 -6.86 -13.67
N TYR A 544 48.39 -8.12 -13.89
CA TYR A 544 47.44 -9.23 -14.03
C TYR A 544 47.68 -10.31 -12.98
N TYR A 545 46.56 -10.83 -12.43
CA TYR A 545 46.51 -12.07 -11.68
C TYR A 545 45.88 -13.17 -12.55
N ARG A 546 46.23 -14.40 -12.29
CA ARG A 546 45.45 -15.54 -12.72
C ARG A 546 44.03 -15.40 -12.16
N HIS A 547 42.99 -15.66 -12.96
CA HIS A 547 41.61 -15.37 -12.56
C HIS A 547 41.18 -16.16 -11.33
N ASP A 548 41.62 -17.41 -11.13
CA ASP A 548 41.31 -18.20 -9.94
C ASP A 548 41.83 -17.58 -8.63
N ARG A 549 42.89 -16.77 -8.70
CA ARG A 549 43.36 -16.00 -7.55
C ARG A 549 42.39 -14.85 -7.22
N ILE A 550 41.79 -14.25 -8.21
CA ILE A 550 40.74 -13.24 -7.99
C ILE A 550 39.52 -13.87 -7.33
N VAL A 551 39.12 -15.05 -7.74
CA VAL A 551 38.03 -15.80 -7.09
C VAL A 551 38.37 -16.13 -5.64
N ALA A 552 39.61 -16.54 -5.36
CA ALA A 552 40.10 -16.80 -4.00
C ALA A 552 40.09 -15.53 -3.13
N PHE A 553 40.43 -14.38 -3.69
CA PHE A 553 40.34 -13.08 -2.99
C PHE A 553 38.89 -12.71 -2.67
N ALA A 554 37.97 -12.96 -3.60
CA ALA A 554 36.54 -12.75 -3.36
C ALA A 554 36.03 -13.62 -2.20
N ASP A 555 36.43 -14.88 -2.14
CA ASP A 555 36.10 -15.79 -1.05
C ASP A 555 36.66 -15.32 0.29
N LEU A 556 37.89 -14.80 0.31
CA LEU A 556 38.48 -14.21 1.50
C LEU A 556 37.70 -12.98 1.98
N ILE A 557 37.30 -12.11 1.06
CA ILE A 557 36.47 -10.92 1.38
C ILE A 557 35.12 -11.37 1.98
N ARG A 558 34.48 -12.41 1.44
CA ARG A 558 33.26 -12.99 2.02
C ARG A 558 33.48 -13.50 3.44
N THR A 559 34.61 -14.16 3.67
CA THR A 559 34.99 -14.65 4.99
C THR A 559 35.19 -13.52 5.99
N LEU A 560 35.91 -12.49 5.62
CA LEU A 560 36.16 -11.31 6.47
C LEU A 560 34.84 -10.53 6.73
N ASP A 561 33.97 -10.47 5.76
CA ASP A 561 32.64 -9.87 5.94
C ASP A 561 31.81 -10.63 6.99
N ARG A 562 31.80 -11.95 6.93
CA ARG A 562 31.09 -12.80 7.91
C ARG A 562 31.67 -12.69 9.32
N GLU A 563 33.00 -12.65 9.43
CA GLU A 563 33.71 -12.67 10.73
C GLU A 563 33.76 -11.27 11.37
N LYS A 564 33.92 -10.21 10.59
CA LYS A 564 34.21 -8.85 11.06
C LYS A 564 33.25 -7.79 10.55
N GLY A 565 32.29 -8.15 9.72
CA GLY A 565 31.30 -7.25 9.13
C GLY A 565 31.79 -6.34 8.00
N ALA A 566 33.09 -6.29 7.76
CA ALA A 566 33.71 -5.54 6.69
C ALA A 566 35.14 -6.01 6.45
N THR A 567 35.72 -5.66 5.30
CA THR A 567 37.12 -5.91 4.99
C THR A 567 37.92 -4.61 5.10
N VAL A 568 38.94 -4.62 5.93
CA VAL A 568 39.93 -3.51 5.99
C VAL A 568 41.25 -3.97 5.37
N ALA A 569 42.01 -3.04 4.80
CA ALA A 569 43.24 -3.34 4.07
C ALA A 569 44.26 -4.12 4.92
N ALA A 570 44.39 -3.81 6.21
CA ALA A 570 45.32 -4.47 7.11
C ALA A 570 44.96 -5.96 7.30
N ASP A 571 43.73 -6.30 7.54
CA ASP A 571 43.25 -7.68 7.71
C ASP A 571 43.40 -8.49 6.42
N PHE A 572 43.09 -7.90 5.30
CA PHE A 572 43.24 -8.50 3.99
C PHE A 572 44.69 -8.76 3.63
N ARG A 573 45.56 -7.80 3.88
CA ARG A 573 47.02 -7.91 3.70
C ARG A 573 47.58 -9.04 4.54
N ASP A 574 47.24 -9.10 5.82
CA ASP A 574 47.78 -10.08 6.77
C ASP A 574 47.32 -11.51 6.44
N SER A 575 46.06 -11.65 5.99
CA SER A 575 45.52 -12.95 5.57
C SER A 575 46.19 -13.51 4.32
N LEU A 576 46.63 -12.63 3.40
CA LEU A 576 47.27 -13.02 2.15
C LEU A 576 48.81 -13.00 2.22
N ASN A 577 49.39 -12.41 3.24
CA ASN A 577 50.83 -12.17 3.36
C ASN A 577 51.41 -11.44 2.15
N VAL A 578 50.76 -10.35 1.72
CA VAL A 578 51.16 -9.50 0.61
C VAL A 578 51.51 -8.10 1.10
N GLY A 579 52.17 -7.31 0.26
CA GLY A 579 52.49 -5.89 0.58
C GLY A 579 51.21 -5.04 0.68
N ARG A 580 51.26 -3.98 1.48
CA ARG A 580 50.17 -3.05 1.68
C ARG A 580 49.64 -2.44 0.38
N LYS A 581 50.52 -2.02 -0.51
CA LYS A 581 50.15 -1.42 -1.80
C LYS A 581 49.36 -2.40 -2.67
N LEU A 582 49.79 -3.66 -2.70
CA LEU A 582 49.11 -4.70 -3.48
C LEU A 582 47.74 -5.02 -2.90
N ALA A 583 47.63 -5.14 -1.57
CA ALA A 583 46.36 -5.33 -0.91
C ALA A 583 45.34 -4.25 -1.22
N ILE A 584 45.76 -2.98 -1.22
CA ILE A 584 44.94 -1.84 -1.59
C ILE A 584 44.51 -1.91 -3.06
N GLN A 585 45.41 -2.24 -3.98
CA GLN A 585 45.12 -2.38 -5.40
C GLN A 585 44.03 -3.46 -5.64
N ILE A 586 44.12 -4.58 -4.94
CA ILE A 586 43.13 -5.68 -5.04
C ILE A 586 41.78 -5.22 -4.53
N LEU A 587 41.73 -4.58 -3.36
CA LEU A 587 40.48 -4.11 -2.78
C LEU A 587 39.81 -3.02 -3.63
N GLU A 588 40.57 -2.09 -4.18
CA GLU A 588 40.05 -1.07 -5.09
C GLU A 588 39.53 -1.65 -6.39
N TYR A 589 40.14 -2.73 -6.88
CA TYR A 589 39.61 -3.48 -8.01
C TYR A 589 38.19 -4.03 -7.72
N PHE A 590 37.99 -4.67 -6.57
CA PHE A 590 36.67 -5.18 -6.18
C PHE A 590 35.63 -4.07 -5.97
N ASP A 591 36.04 -2.92 -5.45
CA ASP A 591 35.17 -1.74 -5.37
C ASP A 591 34.73 -1.27 -6.77
N ARG A 592 35.67 -1.21 -7.70
CA ARG A 592 35.43 -0.72 -9.06
C ARG A 592 34.48 -1.61 -9.85
N ILE A 593 34.54 -2.92 -9.67
CA ILE A 593 33.67 -3.87 -10.36
C ILE A 593 32.33 -4.11 -9.66
N GLY A 594 32.13 -3.55 -8.46
CA GLY A 594 30.86 -3.64 -7.74
C GLY A 594 30.71 -4.86 -6.82
N PHE A 595 31.73 -5.66 -6.65
CA PHE A 595 31.73 -6.75 -5.66
C PHE A 595 31.68 -6.21 -4.24
N THR A 596 32.42 -5.15 -3.98
CA THR A 596 32.45 -4.42 -2.72
C THR A 596 32.13 -2.95 -2.92
N ARG A 597 31.87 -2.27 -1.81
CA ARG A 597 31.65 -0.83 -1.73
C ARG A 597 32.54 -0.23 -0.64
N ARG A 598 33.34 0.76 -0.98
CA ARG A 598 34.16 1.46 0.00
C ARG A 598 33.33 2.38 0.89
N ARG A 599 33.58 2.31 2.19
CA ARG A 599 33.04 3.22 3.19
C ARG A 599 34.17 3.60 4.16
N GLY A 600 34.78 4.75 3.95
CA GLY A 600 35.97 5.16 4.70
C GLY A 600 37.14 4.22 4.47
N ASN A 601 37.59 3.54 5.52
CA ASN A 601 38.67 2.54 5.49
C ASN A 601 38.16 1.10 5.34
N GLU A 602 36.83 0.92 5.28
CA GLU A 602 36.18 -0.37 5.17
C GLU A 602 35.69 -0.63 3.75
N HIS A 603 35.73 -1.89 3.33
CA HIS A 603 35.14 -2.37 2.09
C HIS A 603 34.00 -3.32 2.44
N LEU A 604 32.78 -2.91 2.14
CA LEU A 604 31.57 -3.65 2.45
C LEU A 604 31.19 -4.54 1.27
N LEU A 605 30.81 -5.78 1.55
CA LEU A 605 30.29 -6.69 0.53
C LEU A 605 29.01 -6.11 -0.08
N ARG A 606 28.93 -6.07 -1.41
CA ARG A 606 27.80 -5.51 -2.13
C ARG A 606 27.07 -6.55 -2.99
N ASP A 607 27.77 -7.21 -3.91
CA ASP A 607 27.22 -8.30 -4.72
C ASP A 607 27.90 -9.61 -4.33
N SER A 608 27.40 -10.26 -3.29
CA SER A 608 27.96 -11.47 -2.73
C SER A 608 27.95 -12.68 -3.68
N ALA A 609 27.16 -12.63 -4.73
CA ALA A 609 27.06 -13.73 -5.68
C ALA A 609 28.01 -13.58 -6.89
N LEU A 610 28.66 -12.43 -7.05
CA LEU A 610 29.72 -12.27 -8.04
C LEU A 610 30.86 -13.24 -7.71
N PHE A 611 31.45 -13.89 -8.70
CA PHE A 611 32.48 -14.93 -8.53
C PHE A 611 32.02 -16.22 -7.85
N ASN A 612 30.71 -16.47 -7.75
CA ASN A 612 30.25 -17.80 -7.33
C ASN A 612 30.49 -18.82 -8.44
N SER A 613 31.02 -19.98 -8.07
CA SER A 613 31.32 -21.08 -9.00
C SER A 613 30.07 -21.73 -9.62
N ALA A 614 28.88 -21.33 -9.19
CA ALA A 614 27.61 -21.81 -9.71
C ALA A 614 27.00 -20.92 -10.81
N LEU A 615 27.68 -19.82 -11.20
CA LEU A 615 27.23 -18.89 -12.26
C LEU A 615 28.09 -19.03 -13.51
#